data_f1afa44195fb10e26a8d15f6865c3f4c
#
_entry.id   f1afa44195fb10e26a8d15f6865c3f4c
#
_cell.length_a   1.000
_cell.length_b   1.000
_cell.length_c   1.000
_cell.angle_alpha   90.00
_cell.angle_beta   90.00
_cell.angle_gamma   90.00
#
_symmetry.space_group_name_H-M   'P 1'
#
loop_
_entity.id
_entity.type
_entity.pdbx_description
1 polymer ?
#
loop_
_entity_poly.entity_id
_entity_poly.type
_entity_poly.pdbx_seq_one_letter_code
_entity_poly.pdbx_strand_id
1 'polypeptide(L)'
;MNVYILVVDDEPDVEALFRQQFRRELRAGRFQIEFASSAPDALKRAAEVRDPSLILILSDINMPGMSGLDMLPKVRAAHPDVPVIMITAYGDAETRRKAIERGAVGLLTKPIDFAMLRQEIDTRLEQAA
;
A
#
# COMPACT_ATOMS: atom_id res chain seq x y z
N MET A 1 13.73 15.10 3.31
CA MET A 1 13.16 14.45 2.12
C MET A 1 11.82 13.82 2.48
N ASN A 2 10.79 14.12 1.71
CA ASN A 2 9.46 13.55 1.98
C ASN A 2 9.36 12.15 1.40
N VAL A 3 8.94 11.22 2.24
CA VAL A 3 8.76 9.81 1.87
C VAL A 3 7.29 9.48 2.04
N TYR A 4 6.70 8.81 1.06
CA TYR A 4 5.26 8.55 1.02
C TYR A 4 4.95 7.07 0.99
N ILE A 5 3.86 6.72 1.67
CA ILE A 5 3.21 5.41 1.58
C ILE A 5 1.82 5.67 1.02
N LEU A 6 1.44 4.94 -0.01
CA LEU A 6 0.11 5.05 -0.60
C LEU A 6 -0.75 3.90 -0.09
N VAL A 7 -1.88 4.23 0.52
CA VAL A 7 -2.85 3.25 1.02
C VAL A 7 -4.09 3.33 0.14
N VAL A 8 -4.48 2.20 -0.43
CA VAL A 8 -5.62 2.10 -1.35
C VAL A 8 -6.69 1.23 -0.70
N ASP A 9 -7.83 1.82 -0.39
CA ASP A 9 -8.96 1.11 0.22
C ASP A 9 -10.21 1.95 -0.01
N ASP A 10 -11.32 1.29 -0.34
CA ASP A 10 -12.59 1.97 -0.57
C ASP A 10 -13.36 2.26 0.71
N GLU A 11 -12.93 1.73 1.86
CA GLU A 11 -13.58 1.98 3.15
C GLU A 11 -13.06 3.29 3.76
N PRO A 12 -13.95 4.27 4.02
CA PRO A 12 -13.49 5.57 4.52
C PRO A 12 -12.85 5.52 5.91
N ASP A 13 -13.21 4.52 6.72
CA ASP A 13 -12.68 4.40 8.08
C ASP A 13 -11.19 4.00 8.11
N VAL A 14 -10.67 3.47 7.02
CA VAL A 14 -9.29 3.01 6.94
C VAL A 14 -8.31 4.17 7.08
N GLU A 15 -8.61 5.31 6.48
CA GLU A 15 -7.74 6.49 6.61
C GLU A 15 -7.58 6.90 8.07
N ALA A 16 -8.69 7.02 8.81
CA ALA A 16 -8.65 7.40 10.21
C ALA A 16 -7.87 6.39 11.04
N LEU A 17 -8.04 5.11 10.76
CA LEU A 17 -7.34 4.04 11.46
C LEU A 17 -5.83 4.12 11.25
N PHE A 18 -5.38 4.28 10.00
CA PHE A 18 -3.96 4.42 9.70
C PHE A 18 -3.36 5.67 10.34
N ARG A 19 -4.05 6.79 10.30
CA ARG A 19 -3.55 8.03 10.91
C ARG A 19 -3.42 7.89 12.43
N GLN A 20 -4.33 7.18 13.06
CA GLN A 20 -4.26 6.92 14.51
C GLN A 20 -3.10 5.98 14.85
N GLN A 21 -2.97 4.88 14.10
CA GLN A 21 -1.93 3.88 14.37
C GLN A 21 -0.52 4.41 14.15
N PHE A 22 -0.33 5.29 13.17
CA PHE A 22 0.97 5.83 12.82
C PHE A 22 1.13 7.30 13.25
N ARG A 23 0.36 7.74 14.23
CA ARG A 23 0.35 9.13 14.66
C ARG A 23 1.73 9.66 15.04
N ARG A 24 2.52 8.86 15.76
CA ARG A 24 3.86 9.27 16.20
C ARG A 24 4.80 9.45 15.02
N GLU A 25 4.81 8.50 14.12
CA GLU A 25 5.67 8.54 12.95
C GLU A 25 5.31 9.70 12.03
N LEU A 26 4.02 9.94 11.85
CA LEU A 26 3.55 11.05 11.02
C LEU A 26 3.93 12.42 11.64
N ARG A 27 3.80 12.56 12.95
CA ARG A 27 4.20 13.79 13.65
C ARG A 27 5.70 14.02 13.59
N ALA A 28 6.47 12.94 13.66
CA ALA A 28 7.93 13.03 13.59
C ALA A 28 8.44 13.24 12.16
N GLY A 29 7.55 13.19 11.17
CA GLY A 29 7.94 13.38 9.78
C GLY A 29 8.71 12.22 9.19
N ARG A 30 8.59 11.03 9.77
CA ARG A 30 9.30 9.84 9.26
C ARG A 30 8.80 9.45 7.89
N PHE A 31 7.51 9.59 7.65
CA PHE A 31 6.88 9.39 6.35
C PHE A 31 5.53 10.09 6.34
N GLN A 32 4.98 10.23 5.15
CA GLN A 32 3.61 10.72 4.97
C GLN A 32 2.77 9.60 4.36
N ILE A 33 1.46 9.63 4.60
CA ILE A 33 0.55 8.64 4.03
C ILE A 33 -0.42 9.39 3.11
N GLU A 34 -0.51 8.92 1.86
CA GLU A 34 -1.52 9.34 0.92
C GLU A 34 -2.57 8.24 0.83
N PHE A 35 -3.84 8.62 0.67
CA PHE A 35 -4.94 7.69 0.60
C PHE A 35 -5.65 7.80 -0.74
N ALA A 36 -5.98 6.64 -1.31
CA ALA A 36 -6.77 6.55 -2.51
C ALA A 36 -7.97 5.65 -2.23
N SER A 37 -9.15 6.04 -2.70
CA SER A 37 -10.39 5.31 -2.45
C SER A 37 -10.75 4.32 -3.54
N SER A 38 -9.96 4.25 -4.60
CA SER A 38 -10.19 3.34 -5.72
C SER A 38 -8.87 3.08 -6.44
N ALA A 39 -8.85 2.04 -7.28
CA ALA A 39 -7.70 1.74 -8.09
C ALA A 39 -7.36 2.84 -9.10
N PRO A 40 -8.33 3.41 -9.84
CA PRO A 40 -8.00 4.54 -10.72
C PRO A 40 -7.44 5.75 -9.97
N ASP A 41 -7.99 6.07 -8.79
CA ASP A 41 -7.48 7.16 -7.97
C ASP A 41 -6.05 6.85 -7.50
N ALA A 42 -5.78 5.59 -7.14
CA ALA A 42 -4.44 5.17 -6.72
C ALA A 42 -3.42 5.35 -7.84
N LEU A 43 -3.77 4.96 -9.05
CA LEU A 43 -2.89 5.11 -10.21
C LEU A 43 -2.58 6.58 -10.47
N LYS A 44 -3.58 7.44 -10.33
CA LYS A 44 -3.40 8.88 -10.49
C LYS A 44 -2.48 9.46 -9.42
N ARG A 45 -2.72 9.11 -8.16
CA ARG A 45 -1.90 9.60 -7.05
C ARG A 45 -0.48 9.11 -7.12
N ALA A 46 -0.26 7.86 -7.50
CA ALA A 46 1.08 7.32 -7.67
C ALA A 46 1.85 8.06 -8.76
N ALA A 47 1.17 8.48 -9.83
CA ALA A 47 1.80 9.25 -10.89
C ALA A 47 2.17 10.67 -10.45
N GLU A 48 1.43 11.23 -9.48
CA GLU A 48 1.70 12.57 -8.94
C GLU A 48 2.86 12.59 -7.95
N VAL A 49 3.11 11.47 -7.25
CA VAL A 49 4.22 11.36 -6.31
C VAL A 49 5.48 11.02 -7.09
N ARG A 50 6.40 11.97 -7.12
CA ARG A 50 7.63 11.80 -7.88
C ARG A 50 8.59 10.85 -7.17
N ASP A 51 9.14 9.92 -7.95
CA ASP A 51 10.21 9.05 -7.53
C ASP A 51 11.42 9.89 -7.05
N PRO A 52 12.14 9.51 -5.97
CA PRO A 52 12.03 8.26 -5.21
C PRO A 52 11.15 8.35 -3.94
N SER A 53 10.23 9.27 -3.89
CA SER A 53 9.47 9.58 -2.67
C SER A 53 8.46 8.50 -2.29
N LEU A 54 7.91 7.75 -3.26
CA LEU A 54 6.94 6.68 -2.99
C LEU A 54 7.69 5.40 -2.69
N ILE A 55 7.58 4.89 -1.46
CA ILE A 55 8.37 3.76 -1.00
C ILE A 55 7.58 2.48 -0.84
N LEU A 56 6.24 2.55 -0.78
CA LEU A 56 5.41 1.38 -0.53
C LEU A 56 3.97 1.70 -0.92
N ILE A 57 3.30 0.73 -1.53
CA ILE A 57 1.87 0.78 -1.79
C ILE A 57 1.21 -0.36 -1.02
N LEU A 58 0.19 -0.03 -0.23
CA LEU A 58 -0.66 -0.99 0.47
C LEU A 58 -2.04 -0.91 -0.16
N SER A 59 -2.54 -2.01 -0.71
CA SER A 59 -3.81 -1.99 -1.43
C SER A 59 -4.73 -3.10 -1.01
N ASP A 60 -5.99 -2.76 -0.74
CA ASP A 60 -7.05 -3.74 -0.62
C ASP A 60 -7.26 -4.43 -1.97
N ILE A 61 -7.59 -5.70 -1.92
CA ILE A 61 -7.90 -6.47 -3.14
C ILE A 61 -9.33 -6.20 -3.61
N ASN A 62 -10.29 -6.24 -2.68
CA ASN A 62 -11.71 -6.17 -3.02
C ASN A 62 -12.22 -4.73 -3.00
N MET A 63 -12.26 -4.14 -4.18
CA MET A 63 -12.77 -2.78 -4.38
C MET A 63 -13.74 -2.77 -5.56
N PRO A 64 -14.78 -1.92 -5.53
CA PRO A 64 -15.70 -1.80 -6.66
C PRO A 64 -14.97 -1.34 -7.94
N GLY A 65 -15.40 -1.87 -9.05
CA GLY A 65 -14.76 -1.57 -10.34
C GLY A 65 -13.46 -2.35 -10.49
N MET A 66 -12.35 -1.66 -10.61
CA MET A 66 -11.04 -2.31 -10.72
C MET A 66 -10.60 -2.82 -9.36
N SER A 67 -10.32 -4.12 -9.26
CA SER A 67 -9.79 -4.72 -8.03
C SER A 67 -8.32 -4.36 -7.82
N GLY A 68 -7.83 -4.57 -6.58
CA GLY A 68 -6.40 -4.41 -6.32
C GLY A 68 -5.53 -5.34 -7.13
N LEU A 69 -5.99 -6.57 -7.37
CA LEU A 69 -5.25 -7.53 -8.21
C LEU A 69 -5.19 -7.08 -9.67
N ASP A 70 -6.23 -6.42 -10.18
CA ASP A 70 -6.23 -5.88 -11.54
C ASP A 70 -5.38 -4.62 -11.65
N MET A 71 -5.32 -3.83 -10.60
CA MET A 71 -4.48 -2.63 -10.53
C MET A 71 -2.98 -2.99 -10.52
N LEU A 72 -2.64 -4.10 -9.89
CA LEU A 72 -1.24 -4.45 -9.60
C LEU A 72 -0.34 -4.48 -10.84
N PRO A 73 -0.71 -5.14 -11.96
CA PRO A 73 0.14 -5.09 -13.15
C PRO A 73 0.35 -3.67 -13.69
N LYS A 74 -0.67 -2.81 -13.56
CA LYS A 74 -0.57 -1.43 -14.03
C LYS A 74 0.41 -0.61 -13.18
N VAL A 75 0.36 -0.79 -11.87
CA VAL A 75 1.31 -0.16 -10.95
C VAL A 75 2.72 -0.66 -11.21
N ARG A 76 2.88 -1.97 -11.38
CA ARG A 76 4.20 -2.55 -11.62
C ARG A 76 4.81 -2.07 -12.92
N ALA A 77 4.00 -1.84 -13.95
CA ALA A 77 4.49 -1.30 -15.22
C ALA A 77 4.92 0.15 -15.09
N ALA A 78 4.18 0.96 -14.34
CA ALA A 78 4.47 2.39 -14.18
C ALA A 78 5.53 2.67 -13.12
N HIS A 79 5.58 1.85 -12.06
CA HIS A 79 6.46 2.06 -10.90
C HIS A 79 7.15 0.73 -10.51
N PRO A 80 8.05 0.20 -11.36
CA PRO A 80 8.60 -1.14 -11.15
C PRO A 80 9.43 -1.29 -9.87
N ASP A 81 9.93 -0.19 -9.33
CA ASP A 81 10.77 -0.23 -8.12
C ASP A 81 9.99 -0.06 -6.83
N VAL A 82 8.67 0.21 -6.92
CA VAL A 82 7.86 0.43 -5.73
C VAL A 82 7.22 -0.90 -5.30
N PRO A 83 7.53 -1.40 -4.09
CA PRO A 83 6.91 -2.64 -3.61
C PRO A 83 5.43 -2.43 -3.31
N VAL A 84 4.63 -3.46 -3.60
CA VAL A 84 3.18 -3.47 -3.35
C VAL A 84 2.86 -4.63 -2.43
N ILE A 85 2.18 -4.33 -1.32
CA ILE A 85 1.63 -5.34 -0.41
C ILE A 85 0.12 -5.30 -0.56
N MET A 86 -0.47 -6.46 -0.81
CA MET A 86 -1.93 -6.58 -0.90
C MET A 86 -2.53 -6.86 0.47
N ILE A 87 -3.74 -6.37 0.71
CA ILE A 87 -4.47 -6.57 1.95
C ILE A 87 -5.82 -7.17 1.59
N THR A 88 -6.24 -8.22 2.29
CA THR A 88 -7.50 -8.88 1.99
C THR A 88 -8.12 -9.50 3.24
N ALA A 89 -9.46 -9.61 3.24
CA ALA A 89 -10.17 -10.40 4.24
C ALA A 89 -10.06 -11.91 3.96
N TYR A 90 -9.64 -12.28 2.74
CA TYR A 90 -9.58 -13.67 2.29
C TYR A 90 -8.14 -14.04 1.91
N GLY A 91 -7.39 -14.51 2.91
CA GLY A 91 -5.98 -14.88 2.72
C GLY A 91 -5.77 -16.32 2.27
N ASP A 92 -6.62 -16.84 1.36
CA ASP A 92 -6.48 -18.22 0.88
C ASP A 92 -5.28 -18.37 -0.07
N ALA A 93 -4.89 -19.63 -0.32
CA ALA A 93 -3.71 -19.93 -1.13
C ALA A 93 -3.84 -19.42 -2.56
N GLU A 94 -5.04 -19.45 -3.13
CA GLU A 94 -5.28 -18.98 -4.49
C GLU A 94 -5.11 -17.48 -4.62
N THR A 95 -5.66 -16.72 -3.68
CA THR A 95 -5.51 -15.27 -3.66
C THR A 95 -4.04 -14.88 -3.48
N ARG A 96 -3.34 -15.55 -2.58
CA ARG A 96 -1.92 -15.31 -2.34
C ARG A 96 -1.10 -15.60 -3.60
N ARG A 97 -1.38 -16.72 -4.26
CA ARG A 97 -0.69 -17.10 -5.47
C ARG A 97 -0.86 -16.04 -6.57
N LYS A 98 -2.09 -15.59 -6.79
CA LYS A 98 -2.37 -14.55 -7.79
C LYS A 98 -1.65 -13.25 -7.49
N ALA A 99 -1.65 -12.82 -6.22
CA ALA A 99 -0.99 -11.59 -5.83
C ALA A 99 0.52 -11.66 -6.10
N ILE A 100 1.16 -12.75 -5.69
CA ILE A 100 2.61 -12.91 -5.89
C ILE A 100 2.94 -13.02 -7.39
N GLU A 101 2.16 -13.77 -8.15
CA GLU A 101 2.38 -13.90 -9.60
C GLU A 101 2.30 -12.55 -10.31
N ARG A 102 1.43 -11.66 -9.86
CA ARG A 102 1.26 -10.34 -10.45
C ARG A 102 2.25 -9.30 -9.92
N GLY A 103 3.13 -9.70 -9.01
CA GLY A 103 4.25 -8.88 -8.57
C GLY A 103 4.14 -8.26 -7.19
N ALA A 104 3.15 -8.65 -6.37
CA ALA A 104 3.10 -8.21 -4.98
C ALA A 104 4.26 -8.83 -4.20
N VAL A 105 4.82 -8.07 -3.27
CA VAL A 105 5.90 -8.58 -2.41
C VAL A 105 5.35 -9.28 -1.16
N GLY A 106 4.07 -9.13 -0.88
CA GLY A 106 3.43 -9.79 0.25
C GLY A 106 1.93 -9.64 0.25
N LEU A 107 1.30 -10.37 1.17
CA LEU A 107 -0.14 -10.34 1.39
C LEU A 107 -0.41 -10.33 2.87
N LEU A 108 -1.20 -9.36 3.34
CA LEU A 108 -1.67 -9.27 4.72
C LEU A 108 -3.15 -9.58 4.77
N THR A 109 -3.59 -10.28 5.81
CA THR A 109 -5.01 -10.54 6.02
C THR A 109 -5.57 -9.58 7.05
N LYS A 110 -6.85 -9.20 6.86
CA LYS A 110 -7.58 -8.40 7.85
C LYS A 110 -8.03 -9.27 9.01
N PRO A 111 -8.03 -8.76 10.24
CA PRO A 111 -7.61 -7.41 10.64
C PRO A 111 -6.10 -7.24 10.56
N ILE A 112 -5.67 -6.04 10.18
CA ILE A 112 -4.25 -5.75 9.99
C ILE A 112 -3.49 -5.82 11.32
N ASP A 113 -2.39 -6.56 11.32
CA ASP A 113 -1.44 -6.54 12.44
C ASP A 113 -0.51 -5.32 12.22
N PHE A 114 -0.79 -4.24 12.93
CA PHE A 114 -0.04 -3.00 12.75
C PHE A 114 1.39 -3.10 13.26
N ALA A 115 1.68 -4.01 14.17
CA ALA A 115 3.07 -4.25 14.61
C ALA A 115 3.91 -4.84 13.47
N MET A 116 3.36 -5.84 12.77
CA MET A 116 4.01 -6.40 11.58
C MET A 116 4.15 -5.36 10.48
N LEU A 117 3.10 -4.59 10.24
CA LEU A 117 3.12 -3.57 9.20
C LEU A 117 4.17 -2.50 9.51
N ARG A 118 4.30 -2.11 10.78
CA ARG A 118 5.30 -1.13 11.19
C ARG A 118 6.71 -1.64 10.90
N GLN A 119 6.97 -2.93 11.12
CA GLN A 119 8.27 -3.52 10.80
C GLN A 119 8.54 -3.48 9.30
N GLU A 120 7.54 -3.80 8.48
CA GLU A 120 7.67 -3.71 7.02
C GLU A 120 7.99 -2.29 6.56
N ILE A 121 7.30 -1.31 7.12
CA ILE A 121 7.54 0.09 6.79
C ILE A 121 8.95 0.50 7.18
N ASP A 122 9.38 0.13 8.38
CA ASP A 122 10.74 0.45 8.85
C ASP A 122 11.80 -0.15 7.92
N THR A 123 11.61 -1.39 7.48
CA THR A 123 12.51 -2.04 6.53
C THR A 123 12.59 -1.25 5.21
N ARG A 124 11.43 -0.80 4.69
CA ARG A 124 11.40 -0.03 3.45
C ARG A 124 12.05 1.35 3.61
N LEU A 125 11.87 1.98 4.78
CA LEU A 125 12.52 3.26 5.08
C LEU A 125 14.05 3.10 5.09
N GLU A 126 14.55 2.04 5.67
CA GLU A 126 15.98 1.75 5.70
C GLU A 126 16.54 1.54 4.29
N GLN A 127 15.80 0.85 3.44
CA GLN A 127 16.20 0.60 2.05
C GLN A 127 16.18 1.89 1.21
N ALA A 128 15.30 2.83 1.55
CA ALA A 128 15.19 4.10 0.83
C ALA A 128 16.21 5.14 1.28
N ALA A 129 16.86 4.93 2.40
CA ALA A 129 17.82 5.88 2.96
C ALA A 129 19.16 5.91 2.19
#